data_48354fbc2c73a3e758de14b837890d6a
#
_entry.id   48354fbc2c73a3e758de14b837890d6a
#
_cell.length_a   1.000
_cell.length_b   1.000
_cell.length_c   1.000
_cell.angle_alpha   90.00
_cell.angle_beta   90.00
_cell.angle_gamma   90.00
#
_symmetry.space_group_name_H-M   'P 1'
#
loop_
_entity.id
_entity.type
_entity.pdbx_description
1 polymer ?
#
loop_
_entity_poly.entity_id
_entity_poly.type
_entity_poly.pdbx_seq_one_letter_code
_entity_poly.pdbx_strand_id
1 'polypeptide(L)'
;MSNSFESPTTNPYIERINAVIDYINAHITTDLPLNVLAEKAAFSPFHFHRIFKSITGETVNQFVNRLRLERAAALLKGAPSMSILDAATACGFNSASVFSRSFKKHFGIPPRTWDRITPLKNSKNGQVLDGFPRYTV
;
A
#
# COMPACT_ATOMS: atom_id res chain seq x y z
N MET A 1 -6.44 -17.37 28.97
CA MET A 1 -6.04 -17.45 28.48
C MET A 1 -5.81 -17.67 27.96
N SER A 2 -5.80 -17.41 27.65
CA SER A 2 -5.43 -17.66 27.00
C SER A 2 -4.90 -17.86 26.60
N ASN A 3 -4.71 -17.75 26.35
CA ASN A 3 -4.18 -17.99 25.76
C ASN A 3 -3.59 -18.51 25.41
N SER A 4 -3.44 -18.18 26.04
CA SER A 4 -2.67 -18.74 25.77
C SER A 4 -2.74 -19.54 24.74
N PHE A 5 -3.43 -19.94 24.60
CA PHE A 5 -3.44 -20.53 23.60
C PHE A 5 -3.36 -19.78 22.57
N GLU A 6 -3.05 -18.75 22.78
CA GLU A 6 -2.86 -18.09 21.75
C GLU A 6 -2.24 -18.84 20.80
N SER A 7 -2.46 -18.59 19.64
CA SER A 7 -1.97 -19.38 18.58
C SER A 7 -0.50 -19.58 18.69
N PRO A 8 -0.09 -20.78 18.80
CA PRO A 8 1.35 -21.01 18.81
C PRO A 8 2.00 -20.65 17.49
N THR A 9 1.20 -20.40 16.46
CA THR A 9 1.78 -20.05 15.17
C THR A 9 1.97 -18.56 15.01
N THR A 10 1.63 -17.76 16.02
CA THR A 10 1.85 -16.34 15.93
C THR A 10 3.33 -16.06 15.79
N ASN A 11 3.66 -15.29 14.76
CA ASN A 11 5.03 -14.91 14.48
C ASN A 11 5.21 -13.46 14.84
N PRO A 12 6.07 -13.13 15.82
CA PRO A 12 6.25 -11.73 16.20
C PRO A 12 6.70 -10.85 15.06
N TYR A 13 7.48 -11.37 14.13
CA TYR A 13 7.92 -10.58 13.00
C TYR A 13 6.74 -10.19 12.12
N ILE A 14 5.84 -11.13 11.89
CA ILE A 14 4.66 -10.85 11.10
C ILE A 14 3.77 -9.85 11.79
N GLU A 15 3.64 -9.94 13.11
CA GLU A 15 2.87 -8.96 13.86
C GLU A 15 3.46 -7.57 13.74
N ARG A 16 4.78 -7.45 13.80
CA ARG A 16 5.44 -6.17 13.66
C ARG A 16 5.27 -5.60 12.26
N ILE A 17 5.34 -6.46 11.25
CA ILE A 17 5.14 -6.01 9.87
C ILE A 17 3.70 -5.58 9.65
N ASN A 18 2.73 -6.31 10.19
CA ASN A 18 1.34 -5.88 10.08
C ASN A 18 1.10 -4.55 10.77
N ALA A 19 1.77 -4.29 11.88
CA ALA A 19 1.65 -3.01 12.56
C ALA A 19 2.18 -1.86 11.68
N VAL A 20 3.29 -2.12 10.98
CA VAL A 20 3.83 -1.11 10.06
C VAL A 20 2.88 -0.90 8.90
N ILE A 21 2.29 -1.96 8.38
CA ILE A 21 1.33 -1.84 7.29
C ILE A 21 0.14 -1.00 7.71
N ASP A 22 -0.34 -1.19 8.94
CA ASP A 22 -1.41 -0.36 9.46
C ASP A 22 -0.99 1.11 9.53
N TYR A 23 0.24 1.35 9.97
CA TYR A 23 0.76 2.72 10.02
C TYR A 23 0.85 3.32 8.62
N ILE A 24 1.35 2.55 7.66
CA ILE A 24 1.44 3.01 6.27
C ILE A 24 0.06 3.38 5.76
N ASN A 25 -0.93 2.55 6.04
CA ASN A 25 -2.29 2.82 5.60
C ASN A 25 -2.81 4.12 6.19
N ALA A 26 -2.55 4.35 7.45
CA ALA A 26 -3.06 5.55 8.12
C ALA A 26 -2.35 6.82 7.66
N HIS A 27 -1.15 6.69 7.10
CA HIS A 27 -0.33 7.84 6.73
C HIS A 27 0.09 7.81 5.27
N ILE A 28 -0.74 7.23 4.41
CA ILE A 28 -0.36 6.97 3.02
C ILE A 28 -0.07 8.24 2.23
N THR A 29 -0.62 9.37 2.66
CA THR A 29 -0.43 10.63 1.95
C THR A 29 0.78 11.43 2.44
N THR A 30 1.49 10.91 3.42
CA THR A 30 2.64 11.60 3.97
C THR A 30 3.92 10.90 3.55
N ASP A 31 5.05 11.54 3.84
CA ASP A 31 6.33 10.87 3.66
C ASP A 31 6.39 9.69 4.61
N LEU A 32 6.97 8.62 4.13
CA LEU A 32 7.11 7.40 4.91
C LEU A 32 8.56 6.97 4.86
N PRO A 33 9.45 7.68 5.58
CA PRO A 33 10.87 7.34 5.54
C PRO A 33 11.13 5.96 6.12
N LEU A 34 12.07 5.28 5.52
CA LEU A 34 12.39 3.91 5.93
C LEU A 34 12.75 3.81 7.40
N ASN A 35 13.53 4.76 7.90
CA ASN A 35 13.95 4.70 9.30
C ASN A 35 12.77 4.84 10.26
N VAL A 36 11.77 5.64 9.89
CA VAL A 36 10.58 5.79 10.73
C VAL A 36 9.78 4.50 10.74
N LEU A 37 9.62 3.90 9.56
CA LEU A 37 8.87 2.65 9.48
C LEU A 37 9.59 1.53 10.20
N ALA A 38 10.90 1.49 10.10
CA ALA A 38 11.67 0.47 10.81
C ALA A 38 11.51 0.62 12.32
N GLU A 39 11.48 1.86 12.78
CA GLU A 39 11.29 2.13 14.21
C GLU A 39 9.93 1.64 14.66
N LYS A 40 8.89 1.87 13.85
CA LYS A 40 7.55 1.38 14.17
C LYS A 40 7.50 -0.13 14.27
N ALA A 41 8.36 -0.81 13.52
CA ALA A 41 8.42 -2.26 13.56
C ALA A 41 9.41 -2.77 14.60
N ALA A 42 10.10 -1.87 15.28
CA ALA A 42 11.12 -2.22 16.27
C ALA A 42 12.28 -3.00 15.66
N PHE A 43 12.68 -2.60 14.46
CA PHE A 43 13.82 -3.18 13.77
C PHE A 43 14.80 -2.08 13.39
N SER A 44 16.07 -2.44 13.20
CA SER A 44 16.97 -1.53 12.51
C SER A 44 16.53 -1.37 11.07
N PRO A 45 16.89 -0.28 10.39
CA PRO A 45 16.46 -0.09 9.00
C PRO A 45 16.89 -1.22 8.08
N PHE A 46 18.11 -1.71 8.21
CA PHE A 46 18.58 -2.80 7.36
C PHE A 46 17.79 -4.08 7.61
N HIS A 47 17.60 -4.41 8.87
CA HIS A 47 16.88 -5.62 9.24
C HIS A 47 15.40 -5.51 8.82
N PHE A 48 14.83 -4.32 9.02
CA PHE A 48 13.45 -4.08 8.61
C PHE A 48 13.27 -4.31 7.12
N HIS A 49 14.17 -3.76 6.32
CA HIS A 49 14.08 -3.93 4.87
C HIS A 49 14.05 -5.40 4.49
N ARG A 50 14.94 -6.18 5.08
CA ARG A 50 15.04 -7.60 4.76
C ARG A 50 13.80 -8.36 5.21
N ILE A 51 13.35 -8.10 6.43
CA ILE A 51 12.19 -8.81 6.97
C ILE A 51 10.94 -8.43 6.18
N PHE A 52 10.77 -7.14 5.88
CA PHE A 52 9.61 -6.68 5.14
C PHE A 52 9.53 -7.37 3.78
N LYS A 53 10.64 -7.38 3.05
CA LYS A 53 10.64 -8.02 1.73
C LYS A 53 10.44 -9.51 1.84
N SER A 54 10.98 -10.13 2.85
CA SER A 54 10.82 -11.58 3.06
C SER A 54 9.36 -11.94 3.30
N ILE A 55 8.64 -11.12 4.05
CA ILE A 55 7.25 -11.42 4.38
C ILE A 55 6.30 -11.00 3.27
N THR A 56 6.50 -9.80 2.69
CA THR A 56 5.54 -9.26 1.73
C THR A 56 5.89 -9.56 0.28
N GLY A 57 7.14 -9.90 0.01
CA GLY A 57 7.59 -10.11 -1.37
C GLY A 57 7.95 -8.83 -2.10
N GLU A 58 7.82 -7.69 -1.46
CA GLU A 58 8.09 -6.40 -2.08
C GLU A 58 9.01 -5.58 -1.21
N THR A 59 9.77 -4.69 -1.82
CA THR A 59 10.44 -3.68 -1.01
C THR A 59 9.41 -2.73 -0.43
N VAL A 60 9.80 -2.01 0.60
CA VAL A 60 8.89 -1.03 1.22
C VAL A 60 8.42 -0.02 0.19
N ASN A 61 9.35 0.48 -0.63
CA ASN A 61 8.97 1.47 -1.65
C ASN A 61 7.99 0.91 -2.66
N GLN A 62 8.21 -0.32 -3.10
CA GLN A 62 7.28 -0.96 -4.04
C GLN A 62 5.91 -1.12 -3.41
N PHE A 63 5.89 -1.52 -2.15
CA PHE A 63 4.64 -1.74 -1.44
C PHE A 63 3.85 -0.43 -1.29
N VAL A 64 4.52 0.63 -0.83
CA VAL A 64 3.86 1.93 -0.65
C VAL A 64 3.38 2.48 -1.99
N ASN A 65 4.22 2.38 -3.01
CA ASN A 65 3.85 2.89 -4.32
C ASN A 65 2.63 2.15 -4.87
N ARG A 66 2.61 0.84 -4.72
CA ARG A 66 1.46 0.05 -5.18
C ARG A 66 0.19 0.44 -4.45
N LEU A 67 0.26 0.60 -3.14
CA LEU A 67 -0.93 1.00 -2.38
C LEU A 67 -1.43 2.37 -2.79
N ARG A 68 -0.52 3.30 -3.03
CA ARG A 68 -0.92 4.63 -3.46
C ARG A 68 -1.60 4.58 -4.83
N LEU A 69 -1.08 3.77 -5.73
CA LEU A 69 -1.68 3.62 -7.05
C LEU A 69 -3.04 2.97 -6.98
N GLU A 70 -3.19 1.94 -6.17
CA GLU A 70 -4.47 1.27 -6.04
C GLU A 70 -5.52 2.18 -5.41
N ARG A 71 -5.11 2.98 -4.44
CA ARG A 71 -6.03 3.95 -3.86
C ARG A 71 -6.43 5.00 -4.86
N ALA A 72 -5.49 5.46 -5.67
CA ALA A 72 -5.79 6.45 -6.69
C ALA A 72 -6.76 5.89 -7.72
N ALA A 73 -6.55 4.65 -8.13
CA ALA A 73 -7.44 4.02 -9.09
C ALA A 73 -8.86 3.92 -8.55
N ALA A 74 -8.99 3.53 -7.28
CA ALA A 74 -10.30 3.45 -6.65
C ALA A 74 -10.93 4.83 -6.50
N LEU A 75 -10.11 5.84 -6.16
CA LEU A 75 -10.60 7.20 -6.00
C LEU A 75 -11.11 7.75 -7.32
N LEU A 76 -10.40 7.50 -8.41
CA LEU A 76 -10.85 7.95 -9.72
C LEU A 76 -12.17 7.30 -10.11
N LYS A 77 -12.37 6.04 -9.74
CA LYS A 77 -13.65 5.38 -10.00
C LYS A 77 -14.76 5.96 -9.15
N GLY A 78 -14.46 6.27 -7.89
CA GLY A 78 -15.48 6.76 -6.98
C GLY A 78 -15.80 8.24 -7.11
N ALA A 79 -14.94 8.99 -7.80
CA ALA A 79 -15.12 10.43 -7.97
C ALA A 79 -14.83 10.80 -9.42
N PRO A 80 -15.79 10.51 -10.33
CA PRO A 80 -15.49 10.65 -11.77
C PRO A 80 -15.10 12.04 -12.22
N SER A 81 -15.50 13.07 -11.50
CA SER A 81 -15.13 14.43 -11.88
C SER A 81 -13.83 14.91 -11.26
N MET A 82 -13.18 14.08 -10.46
CA MET A 82 -11.93 14.48 -9.85
C MET A 82 -10.82 14.51 -10.90
N SER A 83 -9.97 15.52 -10.85
CA SER A 83 -8.87 15.61 -11.79
C SER A 83 -7.80 14.58 -11.47
N ILE A 84 -6.99 14.26 -12.47
CA ILE A 84 -5.88 13.36 -12.28
C ILE A 84 -4.90 13.91 -11.23
N LEU A 85 -4.64 15.22 -11.31
CA LEU A 85 -3.73 15.84 -10.36
C LEU A 85 -4.27 15.74 -8.93
N ASP A 86 -5.57 15.98 -8.76
CA ASP A 86 -6.15 15.90 -7.43
C ASP A 86 -6.08 14.47 -6.88
N ALA A 87 -6.33 13.49 -7.73
CA ALA A 87 -6.23 12.10 -7.30
C ALA A 87 -4.80 11.74 -6.92
N ALA A 88 -3.83 12.19 -7.70
CA ALA A 88 -2.44 11.94 -7.42
C ALA A 88 -2.03 12.55 -6.09
N THR A 89 -2.41 13.80 -5.87
CA THR A 89 -2.07 14.50 -4.65
C THR A 89 -2.73 13.84 -3.44
N ALA A 90 -4.00 13.48 -3.58
CA ALA A 90 -4.74 12.85 -2.49
C ALA A 90 -4.14 11.52 -2.08
N CYS A 91 -3.35 10.90 -2.96
CA CYS A 91 -2.75 9.60 -2.66
C CYS A 91 -1.25 9.69 -2.40
N GLY A 92 -0.73 10.90 -2.21
CA GLY A 92 0.64 11.04 -1.76
C GLY A 92 1.68 11.23 -2.84
N PHE A 93 1.27 11.43 -4.09
CA PHE A 93 2.22 11.70 -5.17
C PHE A 93 2.52 13.19 -5.23
N ASN A 94 3.79 13.52 -5.44
CA ASN A 94 4.21 14.91 -5.49
C ASN A 94 4.11 15.52 -6.87
N SER A 95 3.97 14.70 -7.90
CA SER A 95 3.90 15.25 -9.25
C SER A 95 2.99 14.38 -10.10
N ALA A 96 2.26 15.05 -10.99
CA ALA A 96 1.34 14.36 -11.88
C ALA A 96 2.10 13.48 -12.86
N SER A 97 3.28 13.90 -13.30
CA SER A 97 4.00 13.09 -14.28
C SER A 97 4.59 11.83 -13.65
N VAL A 98 5.07 11.91 -12.43
CA VAL A 98 5.54 10.70 -11.74
C VAL A 98 4.36 9.76 -11.52
N PHE A 99 3.23 10.30 -11.09
CA PHE A 99 2.03 9.51 -10.89
C PHE A 99 1.60 8.81 -12.17
N SER A 100 1.54 9.56 -13.28
CA SER A 100 1.07 8.99 -14.54
C SER A 100 1.97 7.88 -15.03
N ARG A 101 3.28 8.06 -14.91
CA ARG A 101 4.22 7.02 -15.32
C ARG A 101 4.07 5.77 -14.46
N SER A 102 3.98 5.95 -13.17
CA SER A 102 3.83 4.82 -12.24
C SER A 102 2.50 4.11 -12.46
N PHE A 103 1.45 4.89 -12.69
CA PHE A 103 0.12 4.33 -12.92
C PHE A 103 0.12 3.47 -14.17
N LYS A 104 0.68 4.00 -15.26
CA LYS A 104 0.72 3.25 -16.50
C LYS A 104 1.55 2.00 -16.37
N LYS A 105 2.66 2.09 -15.66
CA LYS A 105 3.51 0.92 -15.47
C LYS A 105 2.78 -0.16 -14.69
N HIS A 106 2.00 0.23 -13.71
CA HIS A 106 1.31 -0.72 -12.84
C HIS A 106 0.05 -1.30 -13.49
N PHE A 107 -0.76 -0.45 -14.10
CA PHE A 107 -2.06 -0.87 -14.63
C PHE A 107 -2.06 -1.10 -16.14
N GLY A 108 -1.00 -0.73 -16.82
CA GLY A 108 -0.91 -0.93 -18.26
C GLY A 108 -1.50 0.18 -19.11
N ILE A 109 -2.23 1.11 -18.51
CA ILE A 109 -2.80 2.24 -19.23
C ILE A 109 -2.62 3.49 -18.39
N PRO A 110 -2.60 4.66 -19.04
CA PRO A 110 -2.44 5.90 -18.26
C PRO A 110 -3.71 6.25 -17.50
N PRO A 111 -3.61 7.06 -16.46
CA PRO A 111 -4.78 7.36 -15.65
C PRO A 111 -5.89 8.06 -16.41
N ARG A 112 -5.55 8.85 -17.45
CA ARG A 112 -6.59 9.55 -18.18
C ARG A 112 -7.45 8.63 -19.02
N THR A 113 -6.97 7.44 -19.35
CA THR A 113 -7.78 6.45 -20.08
C THR A 113 -8.37 5.41 -19.15
N TRP A 114 -8.19 5.60 -17.85
CA TRP A 114 -8.74 4.70 -16.86
C TRP A 114 -10.26 4.82 -16.91
N ASP A 115 -10.92 3.70 -17.10
CA ASP A 115 -12.37 3.70 -17.19
C ASP A 115 -12.98 3.92 -15.83
N ARG A 116 -13.54 5.09 -15.63
CA ARG A 116 -14.09 5.47 -14.35
C ARG A 116 -15.52 4.98 -14.13
N ILE A 117 -16.11 4.45 -15.17
CA ILE A 117 -17.51 4.04 -15.11
C ILE A 117 -17.65 2.58 -14.70
N THR A 118 -16.83 1.73 -15.26
CA THR A 118 -16.90 0.30 -14.96
C THR A 118 -16.40 0.04 -13.54
N PRO A 119 -17.15 -0.69 -12.74
CA PRO A 119 -16.69 -0.99 -11.38
C PRO A 119 -15.38 -1.75 -11.38
N LEU A 120 -14.61 -1.53 -10.34
CA LEU A 120 -13.39 -2.30 -10.15
C LEU A 120 -13.77 -3.70 -9.76
N LYS A 121 -13.46 -4.67 -10.60
CA LYS A 121 -13.76 -6.02 -10.22
C LYS A 121 -12.61 -6.93 -10.44
N ASN A 122 -11.63 -6.54 -11.16
CA ASN A 122 -10.51 -7.41 -11.39
C ASN A 122 -9.24 -6.75 -10.98
N SER A 123 -9.26 -6.09 -9.85
CA SER A 123 -8.01 -5.59 -9.36
C SER A 123 -7.14 -6.82 -9.18
N LYS A 124 -5.88 -6.60 -9.34
CA LYS A 124 -4.95 -7.67 -9.40
C LYS A 124 -5.10 -8.60 -8.24
N ASN A 125 -5.34 -8.09 -7.09
CA ASN A 125 -5.46 -8.91 -5.91
C ASN A 125 -6.83 -8.89 -5.31
N GLY A 126 -7.75 -8.18 -5.92
CA GLY A 126 -9.10 -8.12 -5.42
C GLY A 126 -9.26 -7.45 -4.09
N GLN A 127 -8.25 -6.76 -3.64
CA GLN A 127 -8.28 -6.24 -2.29
C GLN A 127 -8.32 -4.75 -2.18
N VAL A 128 -8.19 -4.08 -3.29
CA VAL A 128 -7.98 -2.64 -3.26
C VAL A 128 -9.15 -1.91 -2.65
N LEU A 129 -10.35 -2.45 -2.75
CA LEU A 129 -11.52 -1.80 -2.21
C LEU A 129 -11.84 -2.22 -0.80
N ASP A 130 -11.23 -3.28 -0.34
CA ASP A 130 -11.56 -3.83 0.96
C ASP A 130 -10.54 -3.49 2.02
N GLY A 131 -9.55 -2.72 1.66
CA GLY A 131 -8.55 -2.33 2.59
C GLY A 131 -7.28 -3.11 2.41
N PHE A 132 -6.53 -3.20 3.44
CA PHE A 132 -5.19 -3.73 3.38
C PHE A 132 -5.15 -5.22 3.50
N PRO A 133 -4.27 -5.86 2.76
CA PRO A 133 -4.02 -7.27 3.03
C PRO A 133 -3.37 -7.43 4.40
N ARG A 134 -3.67 -8.56 5.01
CA ARG A 134 -3.03 -8.92 6.28
C ARG A 134 -2.20 -10.16 6.03
N TYR A 135 -1.03 -10.18 6.60
CA TYR A 135 -0.13 -11.33 6.44
C TYR A 135 -0.25 -12.22 7.64
N THR A 136 -0.17 -13.51 7.40
CA THR A 136 -0.28 -14.50 8.46
C THR A 136 0.81 -15.51 8.30
N VAL A 137 1.01 -16.29 9.32
CA VAL A 137 2.02 -17.34 9.32
C VAL A 137 1.65 -18.42 8.32
#